data_7a3485325532e66831049ef5fb629f7a
#
_entry.id   7a3485325532e66831049ef5fb629f7a
#
_cell.length_a   1.000
_cell.length_b   1.000
_cell.length_c   1.000
_cell.angle_alpha   90.00
_cell.angle_beta   90.00
_cell.angle_gamma   90.00
#
_symmetry.space_group_name_H-M   'P 1'
#
loop_
_entity.id
_entity.type
_entity.pdbx_description
1 polymer ?
#
loop_
_entity_poly.entity_id
_entity_poly.type
_entity_poly.pdbx_seq_one_letter_code
_entity_poly.pdbx_strand_id
1 'polypeptide(L)'
;IVSIGAFCFISSYIIFYIVNYFYPLRVSKINEELGLNIAEHNASTDTHELLNILGKQVETQDYTLRAPQDSFTETGLIGTQYNRMMYKLEEAEKQKNMWKNRVSNEIKLAMQVQKKLMPDRDMDNYPVFGLNIPAREISGDFYDFYPLDDQIYFNLSDVSGKGVNAGMVMAKAITLFKIFARQQYKPNEILFEMNNDLHQTNPSGTFVTSIIGRYNLKTDEVELANAGHQPALVKSGDNFVEYPSSSTPLGVIKQKSEDAYKLEKFKLDSSRVYCFTDGFSESLDENNNEIGIEGVKKLILKHQNSNLKTELQKATEEIRQKSLKKEYREKGVKENEDILDDDLTILGIGK
;
A
#
# COMPACT_ATOMS: atom_id res chain seq x y z
N ILE A 1 48.58 10.16 -74.08
CA ILE A 1 47.28 10.55 -73.56
C ILE A 1 47.08 9.94 -72.15
N VAL A 2 47.31 8.63 -71.92
CA VAL A 2 47.14 7.95 -70.62
C VAL A 2 48.04 8.56 -69.53
N SER A 3 49.31 8.88 -69.88
CA SER A 3 50.27 9.48 -68.92
C SER A 3 49.88 10.90 -68.45
N ILE A 4 49.28 11.68 -69.33
CA ILE A 4 48.78 13.02 -68.99
C ILE A 4 47.52 12.89 -68.09
N GLY A 5 46.63 11.98 -68.45
CA GLY A 5 45.44 11.71 -67.61
C GLY A 5 45.77 11.25 -66.20
N ALA A 6 46.75 10.33 -66.08
CA ALA A 6 47.20 9.88 -64.76
C ALA A 6 47.87 11.03 -63.98
N PHE A 7 48.66 11.84 -64.57
CA PHE A 7 49.29 12.97 -63.90
C PHE A 7 48.24 14.00 -63.42
N CYS A 8 47.28 14.36 -64.28
CA CYS A 8 46.21 15.28 -63.88
C CYS A 8 45.34 14.69 -62.70
N PHE A 9 45.04 13.41 -62.75
CA PHE A 9 44.29 12.79 -61.70
C PHE A 9 45.03 12.77 -60.34
N ILE A 10 46.28 12.34 -60.34
CA ILE A 10 47.14 12.30 -59.18
C ILE A 10 47.35 13.66 -58.54
N SER A 11 47.68 14.64 -59.40
CA SER A 11 47.93 16.04 -58.96
C SER A 11 46.64 16.66 -58.37
N SER A 12 45.50 16.47 -59.02
CA SER A 12 44.21 16.94 -58.53
C SER A 12 43.85 16.26 -57.19
N TYR A 13 44.08 14.96 -57.09
CA TYR A 13 43.82 14.21 -55.82
C TYR A 13 44.69 14.76 -54.69
N ILE A 14 45.98 14.99 -54.93
CA ILE A 14 46.88 15.57 -53.93
C ILE A 14 46.42 16.98 -53.52
N ILE A 15 46.06 17.80 -54.48
CA ILE A 15 45.56 19.16 -54.19
C ILE A 15 44.28 19.10 -53.35
N PHE A 16 43.29 18.29 -53.72
CA PHE A 16 42.04 18.12 -52.93
C PHE A 16 42.31 17.52 -51.56
N TYR A 17 43.27 16.61 -51.45
CA TYR A 17 43.65 16.05 -50.16
C TYR A 17 44.26 17.09 -49.23
N ILE A 18 45.14 17.95 -49.73
CA ILE A 18 45.76 19.07 -49.00
C ILE A 18 44.69 20.10 -48.61
N VAL A 19 43.84 20.47 -49.57
CA VAL A 19 42.72 21.39 -49.26
C VAL A 19 41.79 20.83 -48.19
N ASN A 20 41.42 19.56 -48.30
CA ASN A 20 40.52 18.93 -47.33
C ASN A 20 41.15 18.80 -45.90
N TYR A 21 42.51 18.75 -45.85
CA TYR A 21 43.21 18.74 -44.56
C TYR A 21 43.13 20.08 -43.82
N PHE A 22 43.26 21.19 -44.55
CA PHE A 22 43.20 22.55 -44.00
C PHE A 22 41.77 23.10 -43.93
N TYR A 23 40.94 22.73 -44.90
CA TYR A 23 39.55 23.16 -45.03
C TYR A 23 38.70 21.95 -45.42
N PRO A 24 38.04 21.29 -44.42
CA PRO A 24 37.20 20.15 -44.72
C PRO A 24 36.18 20.46 -45.81
N LEU A 25 36.29 19.78 -46.95
CA LEU A 25 35.43 19.99 -48.14
C LEU A 25 34.02 19.46 -47.91
N ARG A 26 33.82 18.66 -46.88
CA ARG A 26 32.52 18.13 -46.47
C ARG A 26 32.20 18.58 -45.07
N VAL A 27 31.04 19.11 -44.87
CA VAL A 27 30.51 19.45 -43.54
C VAL A 27 30.32 18.21 -42.68
N SER A 28 30.35 18.36 -41.37
CA SER A 28 30.08 17.25 -40.43
C SER A 28 28.71 16.66 -40.69
N LYS A 29 28.54 15.35 -40.39
CA LYS A 29 27.27 14.66 -40.57
C LYS A 29 26.12 15.34 -39.82
N ILE A 30 26.41 15.89 -38.64
CA ILE A 30 25.46 16.67 -37.83
C ILE A 30 25.02 17.95 -38.56
N ASN A 31 25.98 18.67 -39.14
CA ASN A 31 25.68 19.91 -39.89
C ASN A 31 24.96 19.63 -41.21
N GLU A 32 25.20 18.46 -41.82
CA GLU A 32 24.48 18.00 -43.02
C GLU A 32 23.01 17.70 -42.70
N GLU A 33 22.75 17.08 -41.56
CA GLU A 33 21.38 16.79 -41.03
C GLU A 33 20.65 18.08 -40.61
N LEU A 34 21.35 19.06 -40.03
CA LEU A 34 20.79 20.35 -39.63
C LEU A 34 20.50 21.30 -40.79
N GLY A 35 21.15 21.09 -41.94
CA GLY A 35 21.06 21.94 -43.12
C GLY A 35 22.08 23.10 -43.15
N LEU A 36 22.59 23.42 -44.34
CA LEU A 36 23.67 24.37 -44.54
C LEU A 36 23.35 25.79 -44.03
N ASN A 37 22.11 26.24 -44.14
CA ASN A 37 21.70 27.56 -43.66
C ASN A 37 21.89 27.74 -42.15
N ILE A 38 21.67 26.69 -41.40
CA ILE A 38 21.87 26.70 -39.94
C ILE A 38 23.34 26.53 -39.61
N ALA A 39 24.03 25.60 -40.29
CA ALA A 39 25.42 25.27 -40.02
C ALA A 39 26.39 26.39 -40.38
N GLU A 40 26.14 27.13 -41.46
CA GLU A 40 27.05 28.18 -41.99
C GLU A 40 26.62 29.61 -41.63
N HIS A 41 25.32 29.86 -41.52
CA HIS A 41 24.80 31.22 -41.29
C HIS A 41 24.11 31.39 -39.95
N ASN A 42 24.05 30.35 -39.14
CA ASN A 42 23.33 30.33 -37.85
C ASN A 42 21.89 30.86 -38.00
N ALA A 43 21.29 30.63 -39.17
CA ALA A 43 19.96 31.09 -39.50
C ALA A 43 18.94 30.12 -38.93
N SER A 44 18.28 30.50 -37.83
CA SER A 44 17.14 29.78 -37.31
C SER A 44 15.96 29.91 -38.28
N THR A 45 15.47 28.78 -38.78
CA THR A 45 14.21 28.76 -39.53
C THR A 45 13.10 28.36 -38.55
N ASP A 46 11.87 28.86 -38.74
CA ASP A 46 10.70 28.51 -37.94
C ASP A 46 10.51 26.98 -37.79
N THR A 47 10.88 26.24 -38.85
CA THR A 47 10.85 24.77 -38.86
C THR A 47 11.83 24.15 -37.86
N HIS A 48 13.07 24.70 -37.80
CA HIS A 48 14.08 24.20 -36.86
C HIS A 48 13.70 24.51 -35.41
N GLU A 49 13.17 25.71 -35.17
CA GLU A 49 12.69 26.08 -33.83
C GLU A 49 11.53 25.20 -33.39
N LEU A 50 10.56 24.91 -34.28
CA LEU A 50 9.47 23.96 -33.99
C LEU A 50 9.99 22.57 -33.67
N LEU A 51 10.97 22.05 -34.46
CA LEU A 51 11.54 20.72 -34.19
C LEU A 51 12.28 20.67 -32.85
N ASN A 52 13.01 21.73 -32.49
CA ASN A 52 13.68 21.83 -31.21
C ASN A 52 12.67 21.80 -30.01
N ILE A 53 11.56 22.52 -30.18
CA ILE A 53 10.50 22.55 -29.15
C ILE A 53 9.84 21.19 -29.03
N LEU A 54 9.55 20.53 -30.15
CA LEU A 54 9.01 19.17 -30.15
C LEU A 54 9.97 18.17 -29.48
N GLY A 55 11.29 18.26 -29.77
CA GLY A 55 12.31 17.43 -29.12
C GLY A 55 12.35 17.64 -27.61
N LYS A 56 12.41 18.88 -27.17
CA LYS A 56 12.35 19.21 -25.73
C LYS A 56 11.08 18.72 -25.07
N GLN A 57 9.93 18.84 -25.74
CA GLN A 57 8.66 18.37 -25.26
C GLN A 57 8.66 16.86 -24.98
N VAL A 58 9.24 16.06 -25.89
CA VAL A 58 9.35 14.60 -25.72
C VAL A 58 10.24 14.24 -24.53
N GLU A 59 11.35 14.98 -24.34
CA GLU A 59 12.31 14.71 -23.26
C GLU A 59 11.80 15.17 -21.89
N THR A 60 11.19 16.35 -21.82
CA THR A 60 10.85 16.99 -20.54
C THR A 60 9.40 16.80 -20.11
N GLN A 61 8.50 16.44 -21.04
CA GLN A 61 7.04 16.41 -20.84
C GLN A 61 6.48 17.75 -20.33
N ASP A 62 7.13 18.86 -20.69
CA ASP A 62 6.73 20.20 -20.29
C ASP A 62 5.66 20.77 -21.23
N TYR A 63 4.40 20.68 -20.86
CA TYR A 63 3.26 21.16 -21.65
C TYR A 63 3.15 22.70 -21.71
N THR A 64 4.04 23.44 -21.04
CA THR A 64 4.06 24.91 -21.13
C THR A 64 4.85 25.43 -22.34
N LEU A 65 5.63 24.58 -22.98
CA LEU A 65 6.40 24.95 -24.19
C LEU A 65 5.47 25.33 -25.34
N ARG A 66 5.83 26.42 -26.03
CA ARG A 66 5.03 26.93 -27.16
C ARG A 66 5.93 27.11 -28.41
N ALA A 67 5.38 26.68 -29.53
CA ALA A 67 6.02 26.85 -30.83
C ALA A 67 5.77 28.26 -31.40
N PRO A 68 6.67 28.76 -32.31
CA PRO A 68 6.44 29.98 -33.02
C PRO A 68 5.13 29.96 -33.80
N GLN A 69 4.45 31.10 -33.85
CA GLN A 69 3.17 31.29 -34.55
C GLN A 69 3.36 32.38 -35.64
N ASP A 70 3.35 31.94 -36.86
CA ASP A 70 3.26 32.85 -38.00
C ASP A 70 2.10 32.42 -38.90
N SER A 71 1.12 33.29 -39.04
CA SER A 71 -0.10 32.98 -39.82
C SER A 71 0.17 32.92 -41.35
N PHE A 72 1.34 33.37 -41.80
CA PHE A 72 1.69 33.41 -43.21
C PHE A 72 2.55 32.25 -43.69
N THR A 73 3.02 31.39 -42.78
CA THR A 73 3.85 30.23 -43.10
C THR A 73 3.13 28.93 -42.73
N GLU A 74 3.40 27.85 -43.47
CA GLU A 74 2.87 26.51 -43.14
C GLU A 74 3.36 26.06 -41.79
N THR A 75 4.61 26.32 -41.44
CA THR A 75 5.21 26.00 -40.15
C THR A 75 4.51 26.73 -39.00
N GLY A 76 4.19 28.02 -39.21
CA GLY A 76 3.45 28.79 -38.20
C GLY A 76 2.02 28.32 -38.00
N LEU A 77 1.36 27.80 -39.05
CA LEU A 77 0.04 27.15 -38.89
C LEU A 77 0.15 25.85 -38.09
N ILE A 78 1.18 25.04 -38.32
CA ILE A 78 1.47 23.84 -37.52
C ILE A 78 1.76 24.24 -36.07
N GLY A 79 2.58 25.26 -35.85
CA GLY A 79 2.86 25.80 -34.51
C GLY A 79 1.60 26.25 -33.77
N THR A 80 0.65 26.87 -34.47
CA THR A 80 -0.64 27.25 -33.90
C THR A 80 -1.45 26.05 -33.44
N GLN A 81 -1.54 24.99 -34.24
CA GLN A 81 -2.24 23.78 -33.88
C GLN A 81 -1.53 23.03 -32.75
N TYR A 82 -0.19 22.98 -32.78
CA TYR A 82 0.62 22.44 -31.66
C TYR A 82 0.32 23.17 -30.36
N ASN A 83 0.37 24.51 -30.39
CA ASN A 83 0.11 25.30 -29.18
C ASN A 83 -1.31 25.09 -28.61
N ARG A 84 -2.29 24.94 -29.52
CA ARG A 84 -3.66 24.61 -29.11
C ARG A 84 -3.75 23.22 -28.44
N MET A 85 -2.99 22.24 -28.95
CA MET A 85 -2.90 20.91 -28.36
C MET A 85 -2.20 20.98 -27.00
N MET A 86 -1.07 21.68 -26.90
CA MET A 86 -0.33 21.86 -25.64
C MET A 86 -1.17 22.54 -24.58
N TYR A 87 -1.93 23.56 -24.92
CA TYR A 87 -2.85 24.23 -24.01
C TYR A 87 -3.88 23.25 -23.41
N LYS A 88 -4.47 22.39 -24.26
CA LYS A 88 -5.43 21.39 -23.81
C LYS A 88 -4.78 20.33 -22.92
N LEU A 89 -3.55 19.91 -23.22
CA LEU A 89 -2.81 18.95 -22.41
C LEU A 89 -2.44 19.55 -21.05
N GLU A 90 -1.95 20.78 -21.02
CA GLU A 90 -1.63 21.53 -19.81
C GLU A 90 -2.86 21.66 -18.90
N GLU A 91 -4.03 22.00 -19.48
CA GLU A 91 -5.28 22.13 -18.74
C GLU A 91 -5.77 20.77 -18.21
N ALA A 92 -5.67 19.71 -19.03
CA ALA A 92 -6.02 18.36 -18.61
C ALA A 92 -5.12 17.85 -17.47
N GLU A 93 -3.81 18.13 -17.54
CA GLU A 93 -2.87 17.77 -16.49
C GLU A 93 -3.14 18.53 -15.19
N LYS A 94 -3.41 19.82 -15.29
CA LYS A 94 -3.81 20.64 -14.14
C LYS A 94 -5.07 20.09 -13.47
N GLN A 95 -6.10 19.73 -14.24
CA GLN A 95 -7.33 19.13 -13.73
C GLN A 95 -7.04 17.77 -13.07
N LYS A 96 -6.22 16.92 -13.70
CA LYS A 96 -5.79 15.63 -13.14
C LYS A 96 -5.09 15.80 -11.80
N ASN A 97 -4.17 16.77 -11.69
CA ASN A 97 -3.44 17.05 -10.46
C ASN A 97 -4.36 17.60 -9.36
N MET A 98 -5.29 18.49 -9.69
CA MET A 98 -6.30 18.97 -8.76
C MET A 98 -7.18 17.83 -8.25
N TRP A 99 -7.64 16.95 -9.14
CA TRP A 99 -8.44 15.78 -8.76
C TRP A 99 -7.66 14.81 -7.88
N LYS A 100 -6.41 14.50 -8.24
CA LYS A 100 -5.51 13.64 -7.43
C LYS A 100 -5.34 14.21 -6.02
N ASN A 101 -5.10 15.52 -5.89
CA ASN A 101 -4.94 16.16 -4.59
C ASN A 101 -6.24 16.13 -3.76
N ARG A 102 -7.40 16.33 -4.40
CA ARG A 102 -8.70 16.21 -3.73
C ARG A 102 -8.90 14.80 -3.16
N VAL A 103 -8.75 13.76 -4.00
CA VAL A 103 -8.90 12.37 -3.59
C VAL A 103 -7.92 12.02 -2.47
N SER A 104 -6.65 12.42 -2.58
CA SER A 104 -5.66 12.20 -1.53
C SER A 104 -6.07 12.85 -0.19
N ASN A 105 -6.64 14.05 -0.22
CA ASN A 105 -7.12 14.71 0.99
C ASN A 105 -8.35 14.01 1.60
N GLU A 106 -9.28 13.54 0.78
CA GLU A 106 -10.45 12.78 1.23
C GLU A 106 -10.03 11.46 1.90
N ILE A 107 -9.06 10.75 1.32
CA ILE A 107 -8.47 9.53 1.91
C ILE A 107 -7.81 9.83 3.26
N LYS A 108 -7.02 10.92 3.36
CA LYS A 108 -6.41 11.33 4.64
C LYS A 108 -7.43 11.61 5.73
N LEU A 109 -8.57 12.22 5.39
CA LEU A 109 -9.65 12.44 6.34
C LEU A 109 -10.29 11.11 6.79
N ALA A 110 -10.51 10.18 5.86
CA ALA A 110 -11.02 8.85 6.19
C ALA A 110 -10.08 8.08 7.13
N MET A 111 -8.75 8.14 6.88
CA MET A 111 -7.73 7.58 7.80
C MET A 111 -7.82 8.17 9.22
N GLN A 112 -8.02 9.48 9.33
CA GLN A 112 -8.16 10.13 10.64
C GLN A 112 -9.41 9.66 11.38
N VAL A 113 -10.52 9.45 10.66
CA VAL A 113 -11.74 8.88 11.26
C VAL A 113 -11.49 7.44 11.71
N GLN A 114 -10.90 6.61 10.86
CA GLN A 114 -10.57 5.23 11.19
C GLN A 114 -9.68 5.15 12.45
N LYS A 115 -8.63 5.96 12.51
CA LYS A 115 -7.74 6.00 13.68
C LYS A 115 -8.46 6.37 14.99
N LYS A 116 -9.49 7.21 14.92
CA LYS A 116 -10.30 7.59 16.10
C LYS A 116 -11.32 6.51 16.50
N LEU A 117 -11.66 5.59 15.60
CA LEU A 117 -12.53 4.46 15.94
C LEU A 117 -11.81 3.38 16.74
N MET A 118 -10.51 3.21 16.48
CA MET A 118 -9.66 2.26 17.23
C MET A 118 -9.41 2.76 18.68
N PRO A 119 -9.06 1.87 19.61
CA PRO A 119 -8.78 2.23 20.98
C PRO A 119 -7.64 3.26 21.07
N ASP A 120 -7.75 4.18 22.01
CA ASP A 120 -6.67 5.12 22.31
C ASP A 120 -5.50 4.35 22.97
N ARG A 121 -4.27 4.61 22.51
CA ARG A 121 -3.05 3.90 22.97
C ARG A 121 -2.72 4.15 24.44
N ASP A 122 -3.33 5.15 25.08
CA ASP A 122 -3.08 5.53 26.46
C ASP A 122 -3.83 4.70 27.52
N MET A 123 -4.47 3.59 27.11
CA MET A 123 -5.12 2.68 28.06
C MET A 123 -4.13 1.69 28.71
N ASP A 124 -2.98 2.15 29.16
CA ASP A 124 -1.95 1.35 29.85
C ASP A 124 -2.43 0.70 31.18
N ASN A 125 -3.66 1.00 31.61
CA ASN A 125 -4.25 0.49 32.86
C ASN A 125 -4.90 -0.91 32.74
N TYR A 126 -5.02 -1.42 31.53
CA TYR A 126 -5.66 -2.73 31.29
C TYR A 126 -4.64 -3.75 30.77
N PRO A 127 -4.80 -5.04 31.12
CA PRO A 127 -3.91 -6.10 30.62
C PRO A 127 -4.27 -6.48 29.17
N VAL A 128 -4.37 -5.48 28.30
CA VAL A 128 -4.66 -5.63 26.87
C VAL A 128 -3.79 -4.64 26.10
N PHE A 129 -3.16 -5.12 25.03
CA PHE A 129 -2.40 -4.28 24.13
C PHE A 129 -2.56 -4.75 22.70
N GLY A 130 -2.80 -3.81 21.78
CA GLY A 130 -2.92 -4.09 20.36
C GLY A 130 -2.11 -3.16 19.50
N LEU A 131 -1.73 -3.63 18.32
CA LEU A 131 -1.04 -2.88 17.28
C LEU A 131 -1.72 -3.17 15.94
N ASN A 132 -1.85 -2.12 15.14
CA ASN A 132 -2.23 -2.20 13.74
C ASN A 132 -1.26 -1.35 12.93
N ILE A 133 -0.65 -1.94 11.91
CA ILE A 133 0.19 -1.26 10.92
C ILE A 133 -0.47 -1.49 9.56
N PRO A 134 -1.12 -0.47 9.01
CA PRO A 134 -1.79 -0.59 7.72
C PRO A 134 -0.78 -0.75 6.57
N ALA A 135 -1.09 -1.62 5.62
CA ALA A 135 -0.34 -1.76 4.36
C ALA A 135 -0.69 -0.66 3.34
N ARG A 136 -1.87 -0.07 3.48
CA ARG A 136 -2.36 1.03 2.65
C ARG A 136 -2.88 2.16 3.53
N GLU A 137 -3.35 3.24 2.88
CA GLU A 137 -3.86 4.41 3.60
C GLU A 137 -5.03 4.06 4.53
N ILE A 138 -5.89 3.11 4.14
CA ILE A 138 -7.04 2.64 4.92
C ILE A 138 -6.92 1.13 5.08
N SER A 139 -6.89 0.66 6.34
CA SER A 139 -6.80 -0.75 6.71
C SER A 139 -8.19 -1.43 6.70
N GLY A 140 -8.23 -2.69 6.27
CA GLY A 140 -9.34 -3.60 6.52
C GLY A 140 -9.32 -4.14 7.94
N ASP A 141 -8.12 -4.34 8.45
CA ASP A 141 -7.86 -4.87 9.78
C ASP A 141 -8.19 -3.88 10.88
N PHE A 142 -8.70 -4.40 11.97
CA PHE A 142 -8.88 -3.61 13.19
C PHE A 142 -8.86 -4.50 14.44
N TYR A 143 -8.50 -3.87 15.54
CA TYR A 143 -8.72 -4.41 16.88
C TYR A 143 -9.46 -3.40 17.73
N ASP A 144 -10.16 -3.88 18.74
CA ASP A 144 -10.79 -3.03 19.73
C ASP A 144 -10.84 -3.73 21.09
N PHE A 145 -10.95 -2.97 22.15
CA PHE A 145 -11.31 -3.50 23.46
C PHE A 145 -12.17 -2.50 24.24
N TYR A 146 -13.07 -3.03 24.99
CA TYR A 146 -14.04 -2.26 25.75
C TYR A 146 -14.09 -2.75 27.18
N PRO A 147 -13.51 -2.01 28.16
CA PRO A 147 -13.63 -2.33 29.56
C PRO A 147 -15.03 -1.97 30.09
N LEU A 148 -15.64 -2.91 30.79
CA LEU A 148 -16.94 -2.76 31.42
C LEU A 148 -16.94 -3.47 32.75
N ASP A 149 -17.03 -2.73 33.85
CA ASP A 149 -16.92 -3.25 35.22
C ASP A 149 -15.64 -4.08 35.41
N ASP A 150 -15.78 -5.35 35.82
CA ASP A 150 -14.66 -6.28 35.98
C ASP A 150 -14.35 -7.10 34.71
N GLN A 151 -14.90 -6.72 33.58
CA GLN A 151 -14.73 -7.44 32.33
C GLN A 151 -14.07 -6.55 31.26
N ILE A 152 -13.29 -7.18 30.40
CA ILE A 152 -12.73 -6.55 29.20
C ILE A 152 -13.22 -7.34 28.01
N TYR A 153 -14.06 -6.71 27.19
CA TYR A 153 -14.40 -7.22 25.86
C TYR A 153 -13.28 -6.88 24.92
N PHE A 154 -12.90 -7.78 24.04
CA PHE A 154 -11.87 -7.55 23.02
C PHE A 154 -12.29 -8.16 21.69
N ASN A 155 -11.80 -7.55 20.63
CA ASN A 155 -12.07 -7.95 19.26
C ASN A 155 -10.81 -7.76 18.43
N LEU A 156 -10.54 -8.69 17.51
CA LEU A 156 -9.63 -8.55 16.41
C LEU A 156 -10.31 -9.11 15.17
N SER A 157 -10.30 -8.34 14.09
CA SER A 157 -11.05 -8.65 12.87
C SER A 157 -10.31 -8.15 11.65
N ASP A 158 -10.56 -8.83 10.53
CA ASP A 158 -10.11 -8.46 9.21
C ASP A 158 -11.28 -8.45 8.23
N VAL A 159 -11.38 -7.39 7.43
CA VAL A 159 -12.40 -7.19 6.40
C VAL A 159 -11.84 -7.57 5.05
N SER A 160 -12.46 -8.49 4.36
CA SER A 160 -12.07 -8.89 3.01
C SER A 160 -12.02 -7.70 2.04
N GLY A 161 -10.93 -7.57 1.30
CA GLY A 161 -10.67 -6.46 0.38
C GLY A 161 -9.86 -5.34 1.01
N LYS A 162 -9.59 -4.28 0.25
CA LYS A 162 -8.67 -3.20 0.66
C LYS A 162 -9.26 -1.82 0.31
N GLY A 163 -8.81 -0.79 1.03
CA GLY A 163 -9.16 0.60 0.77
C GLY A 163 -10.48 1.04 1.38
N VAL A 164 -11.13 2.05 0.77
CA VAL A 164 -12.29 2.74 1.36
C VAL A 164 -13.46 1.81 1.69
N ASN A 165 -13.76 0.86 0.81
CA ASN A 165 -14.86 -0.09 1.04
C ASN A 165 -14.63 -0.94 2.29
N ALA A 166 -13.43 -1.52 2.44
CA ALA A 166 -13.07 -2.30 3.63
C ALA A 166 -13.12 -1.42 4.89
N GLY A 167 -12.59 -0.18 4.82
CA GLY A 167 -12.65 0.77 5.92
C GLY A 167 -14.07 1.15 6.36
N MET A 168 -15.04 1.22 5.44
CA MET A 168 -16.45 1.48 5.78
C MET A 168 -17.08 0.29 6.50
N VAL A 169 -16.83 -0.94 6.03
CA VAL A 169 -17.30 -2.17 6.68
C VAL A 169 -16.64 -2.34 8.06
N MET A 170 -15.34 -2.04 8.17
CA MET A 170 -14.60 -1.98 9.44
C MET A 170 -15.27 -1.03 10.44
N ALA A 171 -15.56 0.21 10.02
CA ALA A 171 -16.20 1.21 10.89
C ALA A 171 -17.57 0.75 11.40
N LYS A 172 -18.32 0.03 10.57
CA LYS A 172 -19.56 -0.60 10.95
C LYS A 172 -19.35 -1.73 11.95
N ALA A 173 -18.43 -2.66 11.64
CA ALA A 173 -18.16 -3.83 12.47
C ALA A 173 -17.67 -3.44 13.87
N ILE A 174 -16.76 -2.47 13.99
CA ILE A 174 -16.27 -1.97 15.29
C ILE A 174 -17.41 -1.29 16.11
N THR A 175 -18.31 -0.60 15.41
CA THR A 175 -19.47 0.03 16.07
C THR A 175 -20.44 -1.00 16.61
N LEU A 176 -20.76 -2.04 15.82
CA LEU A 176 -21.62 -3.15 16.27
C LEU A 176 -21.00 -3.88 17.46
N PHE A 177 -19.70 -4.20 17.40
CA PHE A 177 -18.99 -4.78 18.55
C PHE A 177 -19.18 -3.95 19.82
N LYS A 178 -18.93 -2.64 19.78
CA LYS A 178 -19.09 -1.75 20.95
C LYS A 178 -20.52 -1.71 21.46
N ILE A 179 -21.52 -1.72 20.58
CA ILE A 179 -22.94 -1.71 20.96
C ILE A 179 -23.30 -2.98 21.76
N PHE A 180 -22.93 -4.16 21.23
CA PHE A 180 -23.29 -5.43 21.87
C PHE A 180 -22.43 -5.74 23.10
N ALA A 181 -21.15 -5.33 23.11
CA ALA A 181 -20.31 -5.40 24.31
C ALA A 181 -20.91 -4.58 25.48
N ARG A 182 -21.41 -3.37 25.22
CA ARG A 182 -22.12 -2.54 26.21
C ARG A 182 -23.38 -3.17 26.75
N GLN A 183 -24.05 -4.00 25.97
CA GLN A 183 -25.24 -4.77 26.39
C GLN A 183 -24.89 -6.07 27.12
N GLN A 184 -23.59 -6.32 27.34
CA GLN A 184 -23.06 -7.48 28.04
C GLN A 184 -23.37 -8.84 27.38
N TYR A 185 -23.49 -8.81 26.04
CA TYR A 185 -23.67 -10.05 25.29
C TYR A 185 -22.41 -10.92 25.41
N LYS A 186 -22.60 -12.25 25.30
CA LYS A 186 -21.47 -13.18 25.22
C LYS A 186 -20.77 -13.07 23.85
N PRO A 187 -19.48 -13.45 23.71
CA PRO A 187 -18.76 -13.36 22.47
C PRO A 187 -19.47 -14.01 21.26
N ASN A 188 -20.06 -15.18 21.41
CA ASN A 188 -20.83 -15.86 20.37
C ASN A 188 -22.13 -15.14 20.01
N GLU A 189 -22.82 -14.56 20.98
CA GLU A 189 -24.01 -13.72 20.77
C GLU A 189 -23.64 -12.45 19.97
N ILE A 190 -22.52 -11.82 20.31
CA ILE A 190 -22.00 -10.64 19.56
C ILE A 190 -21.71 -11.00 18.10
N LEU A 191 -21.00 -12.12 17.86
CA LEU A 191 -20.72 -12.58 16.49
C LEU A 191 -22.01 -12.87 15.71
N PHE A 192 -23.01 -13.47 16.34
CA PHE A 192 -24.29 -13.76 15.72
C PHE A 192 -25.03 -12.50 15.29
N GLU A 193 -25.14 -11.51 16.17
CA GLU A 193 -25.82 -10.25 15.87
C GLU A 193 -25.06 -9.42 14.82
N MET A 194 -23.71 -9.37 14.93
CA MET A 194 -22.88 -8.77 13.91
C MET A 194 -23.05 -9.43 12.55
N ASN A 195 -23.09 -10.77 12.51
CA ASN A 195 -23.30 -11.52 11.26
C ASN A 195 -24.66 -11.20 10.62
N ASN A 196 -25.72 -11.14 11.42
CA ASN A 196 -27.05 -10.83 10.91
C ASN A 196 -27.13 -9.44 10.27
N ASP A 197 -26.51 -8.46 10.89
CA ASP A 197 -26.47 -7.10 10.35
C ASP A 197 -25.57 -7.02 9.10
N LEU A 198 -24.36 -7.57 9.14
CA LEU A 198 -23.42 -7.56 8.03
C LEU A 198 -23.96 -8.34 6.82
N HIS A 199 -24.60 -9.49 7.01
CA HIS A 199 -25.19 -10.29 5.94
C HIS A 199 -26.26 -9.53 5.15
N GLN A 200 -27.05 -8.68 5.83
CA GLN A 200 -28.12 -7.91 5.20
C GLN A 200 -27.63 -6.67 4.45
N THR A 201 -26.51 -6.10 4.87
CA THR A 201 -26.16 -4.72 4.50
C THR A 201 -24.78 -4.56 3.85
N ASN A 202 -23.93 -5.60 3.88
CA ASN A 202 -22.62 -5.52 3.24
C ASN A 202 -22.74 -5.55 1.71
N PRO A 203 -21.82 -4.89 0.99
CA PRO A 203 -21.68 -5.07 -0.44
C PRO A 203 -21.44 -6.55 -0.79
N SER A 204 -21.98 -7.01 -1.92
CA SER A 204 -21.78 -8.39 -2.38
C SER A 204 -20.32 -8.81 -2.38
N GLY A 205 -20.03 -9.94 -1.74
CA GLY A 205 -18.70 -10.52 -1.68
C GLY A 205 -17.79 -9.96 -0.56
N THR A 206 -18.26 -9.00 0.25
CA THR A 206 -17.50 -8.52 1.40
C THR A 206 -17.89 -9.29 2.66
N PHE A 207 -16.90 -9.82 3.36
CA PHE A 207 -17.05 -10.54 4.62
C PHE A 207 -16.05 -10.04 5.66
N VAL A 208 -16.24 -10.43 6.91
CA VAL A 208 -15.37 -10.08 8.03
C VAL A 208 -14.98 -11.35 8.77
N THR A 209 -13.68 -11.61 8.90
CA THR A 209 -13.19 -12.60 9.85
C THR A 209 -13.06 -11.95 11.23
N SER A 210 -13.42 -12.63 12.30
CA SER A 210 -13.45 -12.00 13.62
C SER A 210 -13.20 -12.97 14.75
N ILE A 211 -12.37 -12.56 15.70
CA ILE A 211 -12.27 -13.14 17.03
C ILE A 211 -12.85 -12.13 18.02
N ILE A 212 -13.82 -12.57 18.82
CA ILE A 212 -14.34 -11.79 19.93
C ILE A 212 -14.15 -12.56 21.22
N GLY A 213 -13.68 -11.88 22.26
CA GLY A 213 -13.54 -12.45 23.57
C GLY A 213 -13.98 -11.52 24.68
N ARG A 214 -14.14 -12.11 25.88
CA ARG A 214 -14.44 -11.42 27.12
C ARG A 214 -13.57 -11.99 28.22
N TYR A 215 -12.75 -11.14 28.83
CA TYR A 215 -11.87 -11.50 29.93
C TYR A 215 -12.40 -10.94 31.24
N ASN A 216 -12.60 -11.81 32.23
CA ASN A 216 -13.03 -11.41 33.58
C ASN A 216 -11.80 -11.23 34.48
N LEU A 217 -11.56 -10.01 34.92
CA LEU A 217 -10.39 -9.63 35.74
C LEU A 217 -10.41 -10.26 37.18
N LYS A 218 -11.57 -10.63 37.67
CA LYS A 218 -11.72 -11.24 39.04
C LYS A 218 -11.57 -12.75 39.02
N THR A 219 -12.21 -13.42 38.06
CA THR A 219 -12.21 -14.89 37.98
C THR A 219 -11.09 -15.44 37.13
N ASP A 220 -10.38 -14.57 36.41
CA ASP A 220 -9.32 -14.90 35.44
C ASP A 220 -9.81 -15.80 34.29
N GLU A 221 -11.12 -15.76 34.02
CA GLU A 221 -11.75 -16.53 32.95
C GLU A 221 -11.81 -15.73 31.67
N VAL A 222 -11.53 -16.42 30.56
CA VAL A 222 -11.72 -15.94 29.20
C VAL A 222 -12.81 -16.74 28.53
N GLU A 223 -13.76 -16.05 27.93
CA GLU A 223 -14.69 -16.58 26.95
C GLU A 223 -14.30 -16.05 25.57
N LEU A 224 -14.26 -16.92 24.56
CA LEU A 224 -13.78 -16.58 23.22
C LEU A 224 -14.63 -17.29 22.17
N ALA A 225 -14.94 -16.60 21.06
CA ALA A 225 -15.57 -17.16 19.87
C ALA A 225 -14.85 -16.65 18.62
N ASN A 226 -14.74 -17.52 17.60
CA ASN A 226 -13.99 -17.25 16.38
C ASN A 226 -14.85 -17.52 15.14
N ALA A 227 -15.00 -16.51 14.28
CA ALA A 227 -15.77 -16.53 13.05
C ALA A 227 -14.83 -16.41 11.83
N GLY A 228 -14.29 -17.53 11.35
CA GLY A 228 -13.47 -17.60 10.13
C GLY A 228 -12.10 -16.93 10.22
N HIS A 229 -11.64 -16.58 11.42
CA HIS A 229 -10.35 -15.90 11.61
C HIS A 229 -9.21 -16.88 11.92
N GLN A 230 -7.94 -16.40 11.87
CA GLN A 230 -6.77 -17.15 12.31
C GLN A 230 -7.01 -17.66 13.76
N PRO A 231 -6.39 -18.78 14.19
CA PRO A 231 -6.59 -19.29 15.54
C PRO A 231 -6.07 -18.29 16.59
N ALA A 232 -6.82 -18.14 17.68
CA ALA A 232 -6.27 -17.49 18.86
C ALA A 232 -5.26 -18.43 19.53
N LEU A 233 -4.11 -17.90 19.94
CA LEU A 233 -3.04 -18.64 20.61
C LEU A 233 -3.06 -18.32 22.09
N VAL A 234 -3.23 -19.32 22.93
CA VAL A 234 -3.09 -19.19 24.40
C VAL A 234 -1.74 -19.77 24.80
N LYS A 235 -0.85 -18.88 25.26
CA LYS A 235 0.52 -19.25 25.66
C LYS A 235 0.59 -19.51 27.16
N SER A 236 1.02 -20.73 27.55
CA SER A 236 1.30 -21.11 28.93
C SER A 236 2.73 -21.69 29.03
N GLY A 237 3.62 -20.94 29.65
CA GLY A 237 5.07 -21.26 29.57
C GLY A 237 5.57 -21.17 28.13
N ASP A 238 6.20 -22.22 27.65
CA ASP A 238 6.69 -22.33 26.26
C ASP A 238 5.70 -23.04 25.32
N ASN A 239 4.54 -23.48 25.85
CA ASN A 239 3.53 -24.19 25.08
C ASN A 239 2.42 -23.25 24.62
N PHE A 240 1.76 -23.64 23.50
CA PHE A 240 0.59 -22.94 22.98
C PHE A 240 -0.58 -23.91 22.86
N VAL A 241 -1.77 -23.40 23.22
CA VAL A 241 -3.05 -24.01 22.87
C VAL A 241 -3.69 -23.16 21.81
N GLU A 242 -4.12 -23.77 20.71
CA GLU A 242 -4.79 -23.09 19.60
C GLU A 242 -6.30 -23.19 19.73
N TYR A 243 -6.99 -22.07 19.50
CA TYR A 243 -8.45 -21.99 19.41
C TYR A 243 -8.83 -21.60 17.98
N PRO A 244 -8.98 -22.61 17.08
CA PRO A 244 -9.27 -22.36 15.67
C PRO A 244 -10.70 -21.85 15.47
N SER A 245 -10.97 -21.34 14.28
CA SER A 245 -12.33 -21.00 13.89
C SER A 245 -13.24 -22.22 13.87
N SER A 246 -14.45 -22.04 14.35
CA SER A 246 -15.52 -23.06 14.35
C SER A 246 -16.65 -22.72 13.38
N SER A 247 -16.58 -21.57 12.70
CA SER A 247 -17.65 -21.07 11.83
C SER A 247 -17.10 -20.31 10.63
N THR A 248 -17.98 -20.00 9.68
CA THR A 248 -17.66 -19.13 8.54
C THR A 248 -17.47 -17.69 8.98
N PRO A 249 -16.74 -16.87 8.18
CA PRO A 249 -16.67 -15.43 8.36
C PRO A 249 -18.06 -14.78 8.42
N LEU A 250 -18.12 -13.62 9.07
CA LEU A 250 -19.34 -12.81 9.19
C LEU A 250 -19.75 -12.23 7.82
N GLY A 251 -21.05 -12.21 7.55
CA GLY A 251 -21.62 -11.66 6.33
C GLY A 251 -21.73 -12.65 5.17
N VAL A 252 -21.11 -13.84 5.26
CA VAL A 252 -21.13 -14.86 4.17
C VAL A 252 -22.45 -15.62 4.17
N ILE A 253 -22.85 -16.15 5.31
CA ILE A 253 -24.02 -17.01 5.46
C ILE A 253 -24.87 -16.50 6.62
N LYS A 254 -26.18 -16.41 6.39
CA LYS A 254 -27.12 -16.12 7.49
C LYS A 254 -27.15 -17.29 8.46
N GLN A 255 -26.81 -17.03 9.71
CA GLN A 255 -26.88 -18.04 10.77
C GLN A 255 -28.28 -18.10 11.41
N LYS A 256 -28.61 -19.23 12.02
CA LYS A 256 -29.92 -19.44 12.64
C LYS A 256 -29.94 -19.16 14.13
N SER A 257 -28.79 -19.34 14.80
CA SER A 257 -28.61 -19.08 16.24
C SER A 257 -27.14 -18.75 16.51
N GLU A 258 -26.87 -18.23 17.69
CA GLU A 258 -25.52 -17.96 18.23
C GLU A 258 -24.69 -19.24 18.40
N ASP A 259 -25.31 -20.44 18.49
CA ASP A 259 -24.60 -21.73 18.58
C ASP A 259 -23.76 -22.05 17.34
N ALA A 260 -23.98 -21.33 16.23
CA ALA A 260 -23.12 -21.41 15.05
C ALA A 260 -21.68 -20.98 15.35
N TYR A 261 -21.47 -20.19 16.40
CA TYR A 261 -20.16 -19.72 16.87
C TYR A 261 -19.86 -20.38 18.22
N LYS A 262 -18.99 -21.39 18.21
CA LYS A 262 -18.61 -22.11 19.42
C LYS A 262 -18.02 -21.18 20.48
N LEU A 263 -18.57 -21.15 21.68
CA LEU A 263 -18.03 -20.41 22.81
C LEU A 263 -17.02 -21.28 23.56
N GLU A 264 -15.75 -20.92 23.46
CA GLU A 264 -14.66 -21.52 24.23
C GLU A 264 -14.52 -20.80 25.58
N LYS A 265 -14.21 -21.56 26.62
CA LYS A 265 -14.02 -21.04 28.01
C LYS A 265 -12.78 -21.65 28.61
N PHE A 266 -11.91 -20.81 29.15
CA PHE A 266 -10.70 -21.24 29.84
C PHE A 266 -10.24 -20.20 30.84
N LYS A 267 -9.37 -20.60 31.79
CA LYS A 267 -8.68 -19.67 32.70
C LYS A 267 -7.33 -19.29 32.15
N LEU A 268 -6.95 -18.06 32.40
CA LEU A 268 -5.68 -17.53 31.88
C LEU A 268 -4.48 -18.02 32.72
N ASP A 269 -4.64 -18.12 34.05
CA ASP A 269 -3.65 -18.69 35.02
C ASP A 269 -2.21 -18.19 34.71
N SER A 270 -2.01 -16.89 34.56
CA SER A 270 -0.76 -16.25 34.15
C SER A 270 -0.33 -16.51 32.67
N SER A 271 -1.21 -17.12 31.89
CA SER A 271 -1.05 -17.24 30.45
C SER A 271 -1.39 -15.94 29.72
N ARG A 272 -1.10 -15.88 28.43
CA ARG A 272 -1.48 -14.76 27.55
C ARG A 272 -2.23 -15.28 26.34
N VAL A 273 -3.24 -14.52 25.89
CA VAL A 273 -3.93 -14.74 24.61
C VAL A 273 -3.31 -13.83 23.56
N TYR A 274 -3.08 -14.37 22.38
CA TYR A 274 -2.64 -13.63 21.21
C TYR A 274 -3.59 -13.88 20.05
N CYS A 275 -4.12 -12.82 19.49
CA CYS A 275 -4.87 -12.83 18.24
C CYS A 275 -4.09 -12.03 17.20
N PHE A 276 -4.06 -12.48 15.95
CA PHE A 276 -3.30 -11.83 14.87
C PHE A 276 -3.99 -12.08 13.53
N THR A 277 -3.81 -11.16 12.60
CA THR A 277 -4.32 -11.28 11.22
C THR A 277 -3.35 -12.06 10.33
N ASP A 278 -3.81 -12.46 9.15
CA ASP A 278 -3.05 -13.25 8.18
C ASP A 278 -1.76 -12.55 7.73
N GLY A 279 -1.70 -11.21 7.70
CA GLY A 279 -0.47 -10.48 7.44
C GLY A 279 0.71 -10.91 8.33
N PHE A 280 0.46 -11.40 9.56
CA PHE A 280 1.51 -12.01 10.38
C PHE A 280 1.91 -13.39 9.90
N SER A 281 0.96 -14.30 9.65
CA SER A 281 1.25 -15.69 9.26
C SER A 281 1.72 -15.82 7.81
N GLU A 282 1.26 -14.95 6.91
CA GLU A 282 1.66 -14.92 5.51
C GLU A 282 2.95 -14.13 5.28
N SER A 283 3.46 -13.45 6.31
CA SER A 283 4.79 -12.83 6.26
C SER A 283 5.87 -13.86 5.94
N LEU A 284 6.89 -13.44 5.19
CA LEU A 284 7.90 -14.37 4.67
C LEU A 284 9.14 -14.47 5.58
N ASP A 285 9.69 -15.66 5.62
CA ASP A 285 10.99 -15.93 6.22
C ASP A 285 12.16 -15.53 5.28
N GLU A 286 13.40 -15.80 5.72
CA GLU A 286 14.62 -15.51 4.92
C GLU A 286 14.71 -16.32 3.61
N ASN A 287 13.94 -17.40 3.49
CA ASN A 287 13.89 -18.31 2.34
C ASN A 287 12.66 -18.02 1.43
N ASN A 288 11.94 -16.94 1.67
CA ASN A 288 10.69 -16.58 0.97
C ASN A 288 9.53 -17.59 1.17
N ASN A 289 9.51 -18.31 2.28
CA ASN A 289 8.34 -19.11 2.67
C ASN A 289 7.51 -18.36 3.70
N GLU A 290 6.20 -18.54 3.67
CA GLU A 290 5.31 -18.04 4.72
C GLU A 290 5.72 -18.62 6.08
N ILE A 291 5.80 -17.77 7.10
CA ILE A 291 6.18 -18.24 8.44
C ILE A 291 5.11 -19.10 9.09
N GLY A 292 3.86 -18.95 8.68
CA GLY A 292 2.72 -19.67 9.20
C GLY A 292 2.49 -19.44 10.70
N ILE A 293 1.54 -20.17 11.27
CA ILE A 293 1.22 -20.10 12.71
C ILE A 293 2.45 -20.46 13.57
N GLU A 294 3.24 -21.46 13.14
CA GLU A 294 4.44 -21.88 13.87
C GLU A 294 5.51 -20.78 13.91
N GLY A 295 5.64 -19.99 12.85
CA GLY A 295 6.52 -18.83 12.83
C GLY A 295 6.07 -17.75 13.79
N VAL A 296 4.76 -17.49 13.87
CA VAL A 296 4.18 -16.53 14.83
C VAL A 296 4.44 -16.99 16.28
N LYS A 297 4.25 -18.27 16.59
CA LYS A 297 4.58 -18.83 17.92
C LYS A 297 6.06 -18.61 18.27
N LYS A 298 6.99 -18.94 17.34
CA LYS A 298 8.43 -18.71 17.54
C LYS A 298 8.75 -17.23 17.78
N LEU A 299 8.08 -16.33 17.07
CA LEU A 299 8.26 -14.90 17.21
C LEU A 299 7.82 -14.41 18.60
N ILE A 300 6.66 -14.88 19.09
CA ILE A 300 6.17 -14.59 20.44
C ILE A 300 7.16 -15.11 21.49
N LEU A 301 7.61 -16.36 21.37
CA LEU A 301 8.60 -16.95 22.30
C LEU A 301 9.92 -16.17 22.32
N LYS A 302 10.38 -15.70 21.19
CA LYS A 302 11.63 -14.93 21.10
C LYS A 302 11.59 -13.63 21.94
N HIS A 303 10.42 -13.03 22.08
CA HIS A 303 10.25 -11.75 22.77
C HIS A 303 9.55 -11.85 24.14
N GLN A 304 9.26 -13.05 24.63
CA GLN A 304 8.44 -13.35 25.82
C GLN A 304 8.93 -12.76 27.17
N ASN A 305 10.20 -12.40 27.27
CA ASN A 305 10.78 -11.90 28.52
C ASN A 305 10.51 -10.39 28.76
N SER A 306 9.61 -9.79 28.00
CA SER A 306 9.22 -8.39 28.13
C SER A 306 7.75 -8.27 28.56
N ASN A 307 7.34 -7.05 28.95
CA ASN A 307 5.91 -6.80 29.14
C ASN A 307 5.16 -6.96 27.81
N LEU A 308 3.87 -7.23 27.88
CA LEU A 308 3.04 -7.50 26.70
C LEU A 308 3.18 -6.45 25.59
N LYS A 309 3.19 -5.17 25.94
CA LYS A 309 3.36 -4.06 25.00
C LYS A 309 4.69 -4.15 24.24
N THR A 310 5.79 -4.32 24.95
CA THR A 310 7.13 -4.39 24.35
C THR A 310 7.30 -5.66 23.54
N GLU A 311 6.72 -6.77 23.96
CA GLU A 311 6.71 -8.04 23.27
C GLU A 311 6.05 -7.88 21.88
N LEU A 312 4.81 -7.37 21.85
CA LEU A 312 4.07 -7.18 20.61
C LEU A 312 4.72 -6.15 19.68
N GLN A 313 5.27 -5.05 20.24
CA GLN A 313 5.99 -4.05 19.45
C GLN A 313 7.22 -4.64 18.77
N LYS A 314 8.04 -5.44 19.49
CA LYS A 314 9.22 -6.08 18.90
C LYS A 314 8.86 -7.13 17.87
N ALA A 315 7.84 -7.95 18.13
CA ALA A 315 7.35 -8.94 17.21
C ALA A 315 6.88 -8.31 15.89
N THR A 316 6.09 -7.26 15.99
CA THR A 316 5.55 -6.53 14.83
C THR A 316 6.67 -5.84 14.03
N GLU A 317 7.61 -5.18 14.71
CA GLU A 317 8.72 -4.51 14.04
C GLU A 317 9.67 -5.48 13.34
N GLU A 318 9.90 -6.68 13.91
CA GLU A 318 10.71 -7.71 13.26
C GLU A 318 10.08 -8.18 11.93
N ILE A 319 8.75 -8.42 11.91
CA ILE A 319 8.03 -8.77 10.68
C ILE A 319 8.09 -7.63 9.68
N ARG A 320 7.75 -6.43 10.10
CA ARG A 320 7.78 -5.23 9.25
C ARG A 320 9.13 -5.06 8.56
N GLN A 321 10.24 -5.16 9.30
CA GLN A 321 11.57 -5.03 8.72
C GLN A 321 11.92 -6.15 7.74
N LYS A 322 11.43 -7.38 7.94
CA LYS A 322 11.63 -8.49 7.01
C LYS A 322 10.87 -8.24 5.71
N SER A 323 9.63 -7.81 5.78
CA SER A 323 8.79 -7.47 4.61
C SER A 323 9.40 -6.33 3.78
N LEU A 324 9.83 -5.24 4.43
CA LEU A 324 10.49 -4.11 3.76
C LEU A 324 11.78 -4.52 3.04
N LYS A 325 12.65 -5.33 3.67
CA LYS A 325 13.91 -5.79 3.04
C LYS A 325 13.67 -6.58 1.75
N LYS A 326 12.59 -7.33 1.67
CA LYS A 326 12.21 -8.07 0.47
C LYS A 326 11.83 -7.12 -0.67
N GLU A 327 10.98 -6.16 -0.42
CA GLU A 327 10.52 -5.20 -1.43
C GLU A 327 11.66 -4.35 -2.01
N TYR A 328 12.61 -3.93 -1.17
CA TYR A 328 13.82 -3.25 -1.64
C TYR A 328 14.65 -4.10 -2.61
N ARG A 329 14.73 -5.42 -2.38
CA ARG A 329 15.47 -6.34 -3.25
C ARG A 329 14.75 -6.63 -4.57
N GLU A 330 13.43 -6.80 -4.54
CA GLU A 330 12.67 -7.27 -5.70
C GLU A 330 12.14 -6.14 -6.59
N LYS A 331 11.72 -5.02 -6.02
CA LYS A 331 11.05 -3.93 -6.76
C LYS A 331 11.90 -2.68 -6.95
N GLY A 332 13.09 -2.59 -6.34
CA GLY A 332 13.96 -1.40 -6.45
C GLY A 332 13.31 -0.11 -5.91
N VAL A 333 12.33 -0.25 -5.01
CA VAL A 333 11.61 0.86 -4.38
C VAL A 333 12.57 1.68 -3.52
N LYS A 334 12.47 3.01 -3.57
CA LYS A 334 13.31 3.90 -2.75
C LYS A 334 12.97 3.73 -1.26
N GLU A 335 13.98 3.82 -0.40
CA GLU A 335 13.95 3.63 1.07
C GLU A 335 12.84 4.39 1.86
N ASN A 336 12.03 5.23 1.19
CA ASN A 336 11.02 6.08 1.82
C ASN A 336 9.56 5.63 1.59
N GLU A 337 9.32 4.50 0.93
CA GLU A 337 7.97 3.96 0.74
C GLU A 337 7.81 2.68 1.57
N ASP A 338 7.17 2.80 2.74
CA ASP A 338 6.75 1.66 3.58
C ASP A 338 5.59 0.93 2.88
N ILE A 339 5.89 -0.02 2.00
CA ILE A 339 4.87 -0.83 1.34
C ILE A 339 4.88 -2.22 1.99
N LEU A 340 3.85 -2.53 2.75
CA LEU A 340 3.55 -3.88 3.22
C LEU A 340 2.62 -4.57 2.22
N ASP A 341 2.76 -5.87 2.07
CA ASP A 341 1.88 -6.67 1.21
C ASP A 341 0.47 -6.77 1.81
N ASP A 342 0.36 -6.86 3.14
CA ASP A 342 -0.91 -6.84 3.88
C ASP A 342 -0.80 -6.12 5.23
N ASP A 343 -1.98 -5.79 5.79
CA ASP A 343 -2.10 -5.14 7.10
C ASP A 343 -1.52 -6.06 8.20
N LEU A 344 -0.78 -5.50 9.14
CA LEU A 344 -0.24 -6.24 10.28
C LEU A 344 -0.98 -5.86 11.55
N THR A 345 -1.84 -6.74 12.03
CA THR A 345 -2.60 -6.50 13.27
C THR A 345 -2.41 -7.62 14.27
N ILE A 346 -2.10 -7.25 15.51
CA ILE A 346 -1.94 -8.18 16.62
C ILE A 346 -2.54 -7.59 17.90
N LEU A 347 -3.19 -8.44 18.67
CA LEU A 347 -3.79 -8.11 19.96
C LEU A 347 -3.35 -9.15 21.00
N GLY A 348 -2.88 -8.69 22.15
CA GLY A 348 -2.53 -9.53 23.28
C GLY A 348 -3.33 -9.19 24.51
N ILE A 349 -3.68 -10.22 25.29
CA ILE A 349 -4.42 -10.11 26.55
C ILE A 349 -3.71 -10.95 27.61
N GLY A 350 -3.53 -10.40 28.80
CA GLY A 350 -2.91 -11.06 29.95
C GLY A 350 -1.88 -10.18 30.65
N LYS A 351 -1.52 -10.56 31.88
CA LYS A 351 -0.57 -9.82 32.73
C LYS A 351 0.88 -10.07 32.35
#